data_ab7c91029f8e7cab7c5ef8ce0b48d65a
#
_entry.id   ab7c91029f8e7cab7c5ef8ce0b48d65a
#
_cell.length_a   1.000
_cell.length_b   1.000
_cell.length_c   1.000
_cell.angle_alpha   90.00
_cell.angle_beta   90.00
_cell.angle_gamma   90.00
#
_symmetry.space_group_name_H-M   'P 1'
#
loop_
_entity.id
_entity.type
_entity.pdbx_description
1 polymer ?
#
loop_
_entity_poly.entity_id
_entity_poly.type
_entity_poly.pdbx_seq_one_letter_code
_entity_poly.pdbx_strand_id
1 'polypeptide(L)'
;MKKVFMVLAVMLLSACDVNDADVASRNVSKAADNFEAQRRFVFYNGITGDFMLEITGLCSKDNSSTVRTLGVICKTGPNTFKKHMLGLSDNVTWFMEDLSGTNASINQYRVTFKPSVIIPDIDIR
;
A
#
# COMPACT_ATOMS: atom_id res chain seq x y z
N MET A 1 -11.59 -8.02 53.97
CA MET A 1 -11.89 -8.74 52.74
C MET A 1 -12.69 -7.92 51.73
N LYS A 2 -13.65 -7.13 52.13
CA LYS A 2 -14.41 -6.28 51.16
C LYS A 2 -13.56 -5.20 50.45
N LYS A 3 -12.52 -4.71 51.09
CA LYS A 3 -11.61 -3.67 50.48
C LYS A 3 -10.63 -4.25 49.45
N VAL A 4 -10.24 -5.52 49.57
CA VAL A 4 -9.38 -6.21 48.65
C VAL A 4 -10.11 -6.56 47.34
N PHE A 5 -11.39 -6.87 47.44
CA PHE A 5 -12.25 -7.15 46.30
C PHE A 5 -12.46 -5.90 45.41
N MET A 6 -12.55 -4.72 46.06
CA MET A 6 -12.74 -3.44 45.35
C MET A 6 -11.47 -2.99 44.60
N VAL A 7 -10.28 -3.29 45.13
CA VAL A 7 -9.03 -2.99 44.47
C VAL A 7 -8.79 -3.91 43.25
N LEU A 8 -9.21 -5.17 43.35
CA LEU A 8 -9.10 -6.12 42.26
C LEU A 8 -10.03 -5.78 41.08
N ALA A 9 -11.23 -5.23 41.36
CA ALA A 9 -12.19 -4.81 40.36
C ALA A 9 -11.69 -3.57 39.57
N VAL A 10 -10.92 -2.69 40.20
CA VAL A 10 -10.36 -1.48 39.53
C VAL A 10 -9.21 -1.84 38.62
N MET A 11 -8.47 -2.92 38.89
CA MET A 11 -7.36 -3.35 37.98
C MET A 11 -7.86 -4.03 36.70
N LEU A 12 -9.12 -4.43 36.63
CA LEU A 12 -9.69 -5.04 35.41
C LEU A 12 -10.21 -4.03 34.39
N LEU A 13 -10.24 -2.73 34.73
CA LEU A 13 -10.73 -1.66 33.85
C LEU A 13 -9.64 -0.98 33.03
N SER A 14 -8.38 -1.37 33.19
CA SER A 14 -7.26 -0.81 32.43
C SER A 14 -6.88 -1.62 31.19
N ALA A 15 -7.73 -2.53 30.75
CA ALA A 15 -7.49 -3.32 29.56
C ALA A 15 -8.26 -2.74 28.37
N CYS A 16 -7.52 -2.39 27.32
CA CYS A 16 -7.96 -2.11 25.95
C CYS A 16 -8.32 -0.66 25.66
N ASP A 17 -7.34 0.20 25.68
CA ASP A 17 -7.35 1.37 24.81
C ASP A 17 -6.80 0.96 23.43
N VAL A 18 -7.59 0.21 22.67
CA VAL A 18 -7.29 -0.06 21.28
C VAL A 18 -7.69 1.20 20.51
N ASN A 19 -6.72 1.98 20.09
CA ASN A 19 -6.94 3.19 19.32
C ASN A 19 -7.65 2.83 18.00
N ASP A 20 -8.77 3.49 17.70
CA ASP A 20 -9.55 3.29 16.48
C ASP A 20 -8.68 3.44 15.21
N ALA A 21 -7.68 4.31 15.25
CA ALA A 21 -6.72 4.50 14.16
C ALA A 21 -5.90 3.22 13.90
N ASP A 22 -5.50 2.49 14.95
CA ASP A 22 -4.75 1.23 14.80
C ASP A 22 -5.62 0.12 14.22
N VAL A 23 -6.88 0.07 14.60
CA VAL A 23 -7.86 -0.88 14.05
C VAL A 23 -8.10 -0.58 12.58
N ALA A 24 -8.33 0.67 12.22
CA ALA A 24 -8.53 1.10 10.85
C ALA A 24 -7.30 0.79 9.99
N SER A 25 -6.10 1.11 10.46
CA SER A 25 -4.84 0.83 9.76
C SER A 25 -4.64 -0.67 9.49
N ARG A 26 -4.92 -1.51 10.49
CA ARG A 26 -4.82 -2.96 10.31
C ARG A 26 -5.85 -3.51 9.32
N ASN A 27 -7.08 -3.01 9.35
CA ASN A 27 -8.12 -3.43 8.42
C ASN A 27 -7.82 -3.04 6.99
N VAL A 28 -7.33 -1.82 6.77
CA VAL A 28 -6.88 -1.35 5.44
C VAL A 28 -5.72 -2.19 4.92
N SER A 29 -4.72 -2.46 5.75
CA SER A 29 -3.57 -3.28 5.37
C SER A 29 -3.99 -4.70 5.03
N LYS A 30 -4.89 -5.30 5.82
CA LYS A 30 -5.40 -6.64 5.55
C LYS A 30 -6.20 -6.72 4.25
N ALA A 31 -7.06 -5.74 3.98
CA ALA A 31 -7.79 -5.66 2.72
C ALA A 31 -6.84 -5.54 1.52
N ALA A 32 -5.77 -4.78 1.65
CA ALA A 32 -4.75 -4.67 0.62
C ALA A 32 -3.99 -5.98 0.39
N ASP A 33 -3.59 -6.67 1.45
CA ASP A 33 -2.89 -7.97 1.37
C ASP A 33 -3.79 -9.06 0.76
N ASN A 34 -5.10 -8.94 0.89
CA ASN A 34 -6.09 -9.80 0.23
C ASN A 34 -6.43 -9.35 -1.20
N PHE A 35 -5.80 -8.30 -1.71
CA PHE A 35 -6.12 -7.68 -3.01
C PHE A 35 -7.57 -7.20 -3.15
N GLU A 36 -8.13 -6.71 -2.06
CA GLU A 36 -9.49 -6.13 -2.00
C GLU A 36 -9.48 -4.61 -2.07
N ALA A 37 -8.32 -3.99 -1.86
CA ALA A 37 -8.13 -2.54 -1.89
C ALA A 37 -7.42 -2.10 -3.16
N GLN A 38 -7.96 -1.08 -3.82
CA GLN A 38 -7.29 -0.45 -4.94
C GLN A 38 -6.23 0.53 -4.44
N ARG A 39 -5.03 0.41 -4.98
CA ARG A 39 -3.86 1.22 -4.60
C ARG A 39 -3.18 1.84 -5.81
N ARG A 40 -2.57 2.98 -5.56
CA ARG A 40 -1.69 3.66 -6.49
C ARG A 40 -0.28 3.73 -5.91
N PHE A 41 0.68 3.20 -6.64
CA PHE A 41 2.11 3.33 -6.36
C PHE A 41 2.72 4.30 -7.37
N VAL A 42 3.40 5.30 -6.89
CA VAL A 42 4.07 6.30 -7.74
C VAL A 42 5.55 6.32 -7.42
N PHE A 43 6.37 6.20 -8.46
CA PHE A 43 7.82 6.32 -8.40
C PHE A 43 8.21 7.65 -9.03
N TYR A 44 9.06 8.38 -8.33
CA TYR A 44 9.49 9.69 -8.80
C TYR A 44 10.94 9.95 -8.44
N ASN A 45 11.56 10.86 -9.19
CA ASN A 45 12.87 11.38 -8.87
C ASN A 45 12.71 12.46 -7.81
N GLY A 46 13.25 12.23 -6.61
CA GLY A 46 13.15 13.15 -5.48
C GLY A 46 13.95 14.45 -5.65
N ILE A 47 14.88 14.51 -6.59
CA ILE A 47 15.67 15.72 -6.90
C ILE A 47 14.94 16.60 -7.91
N THR A 48 14.45 16.02 -9.01
CA THR A 48 13.78 16.75 -10.08
C THR A 48 12.28 16.87 -9.90
N GLY A 49 11.69 16.00 -9.08
CA GLY A 49 10.22 15.91 -8.91
C GLY A 49 9.50 15.21 -10.06
N ASP A 50 10.23 14.65 -11.02
CA ASP A 50 9.62 13.99 -12.17
C ASP A 50 9.04 12.62 -11.82
N PHE A 51 7.83 12.36 -12.23
CA PHE A 51 7.21 11.05 -12.11
C PHE A 51 7.78 10.10 -13.19
N MET A 52 8.24 8.93 -12.74
CA MET A 52 8.86 7.94 -13.60
C MET A 52 7.90 6.81 -13.97
N LEU A 53 7.13 6.33 -13.00
CA LEU A 53 6.23 5.19 -13.14
C LEU A 53 5.06 5.31 -12.18
N GLU A 54 3.90 4.95 -12.64
CA GLU A 54 2.69 4.82 -11.84
C GLU A 54 2.08 3.43 -12.04
N ILE A 55 1.78 2.76 -10.94
CA ILE A 55 1.06 1.47 -10.93
C ILE A 55 -0.23 1.65 -10.16
N THR A 56 -1.35 1.41 -10.81
CA THR A 56 -2.68 1.50 -10.20
C THR A 56 -3.42 0.17 -10.36
N GLY A 57 -4.02 -0.32 -9.31
CA GLY A 57 -4.81 -1.55 -9.35
C GLY A 57 -5.01 -2.18 -7.98
N LEU A 58 -5.46 -3.42 -7.97
CA LEU A 58 -5.53 -4.25 -6.78
C LEU A 58 -4.13 -4.77 -6.45
N CYS A 59 -3.35 -3.93 -5.80
CA CYS A 59 -1.93 -4.16 -5.58
C CYS A 59 -1.58 -4.18 -4.11
N SER A 60 -0.58 -4.95 -3.77
CA SER A 60 0.02 -5.01 -2.44
C SER A 60 1.53 -4.92 -2.53
N LYS A 61 2.14 -4.37 -1.49
CA LYS A 61 3.60 -4.39 -1.33
C LYS A 61 4.05 -5.81 -1.05
N ASP A 62 5.04 -6.28 -1.79
CA ASP A 62 5.63 -7.59 -1.55
C ASP A 62 6.52 -7.61 -0.30
N ASN A 63 6.46 -8.71 0.44
CA ASN A 63 7.25 -8.90 1.66
C ASN A 63 8.76 -9.00 1.39
N SER A 64 9.18 -9.29 0.16
CA SER A 64 10.59 -9.28 -0.25
C SER A 64 11.14 -7.88 -0.49
N SER A 65 10.35 -6.82 -0.29
CA SER A 65 10.81 -5.44 -0.41
C SER A 65 11.89 -5.12 0.61
N THR A 66 12.91 -4.39 0.18
CA THR A 66 14.03 -3.92 1.01
C THR A 66 14.14 -2.40 0.92
N VAL A 67 15.13 -1.82 1.60
CA VAL A 67 15.42 -0.37 1.48
C VAL A 67 15.89 0.04 0.08
N ARG A 68 16.35 -0.92 -0.74
CA ARG A 68 16.86 -0.67 -2.11
C ARG A 68 15.96 -1.25 -3.20
N THR A 69 14.96 -2.01 -2.84
CA THR A 69 14.08 -2.68 -3.80
C THR A 69 12.66 -2.67 -3.31
N LEU A 70 11.75 -2.18 -4.12
CA LEU A 70 10.32 -2.30 -3.88
C LEU A 70 9.73 -3.37 -4.77
N GLY A 71 9.07 -4.36 -4.18
CA GLY A 71 8.23 -5.31 -4.87
C GLY A 71 6.76 -4.92 -4.76
N VAL A 72 6.06 -4.92 -5.87
CA VAL A 72 4.62 -4.68 -5.94
C VAL A 72 3.97 -5.84 -6.66
N ILE A 73 2.98 -6.47 -6.04
CA ILE A 73 2.19 -7.54 -6.62
C ILE A 73 0.80 -7.00 -6.91
N CYS A 74 0.33 -7.17 -8.13
CA CYS A 74 -0.98 -6.73 -8.56
C CYS A 74 -1.80 -7.91 -9.10
N LYS A 75 -3.05 -7.96 -8.70
CA LYS A 75 -4.02 -8.90 -9.26
C LYS A 75 -4.52 -8.36 -10.61
N THR A 76 -4.32 -9.13 -11.67
CA THR A 76 -4.65 -8.73 -13.04
C THR A 76 -5.81 -9.54 -13.63
N GLY A 77 -6.27 -10.56 -12.92
CA GLY A 77 -7.38 -11.43 -13.32
C GLY A 77 -7.85 -12.28 -12.14
N PRO A 78 -8.84 -13.17 -12.32
CA PRO A 78 -9.42 -13.96 -11.22
C PRO A 78 -8.39 -14.77 -10.43
N ASN A 79 -7.38 -15.33 -11.10
CA ASN A 79 -6.28 -16.09 -10.51
C ASN A 79 -4.92 -15.69 -11.10
N THR A 80 -4.81 -14.47 -11.62
CA THR A 80 -3.62 -13.99 -12.32
C THR A 80 -3.02 -12.81 -11.59
N PHE A 81 -1.70 -12.88 -11.38
CA PHE A 81 -0.96 -11.84 -10.68
C PHE A 81 0.26 -11.42 -11.50
N LYS A 82 0.64 -10.15 -11.38
CA LYS A 82 1.92 -9.64 -11.88
C LYS A 82 2.74 -9.08 -10.73
N LYS A 83 4.02 -9.35 -10.75
CA LYS A 83 4.98 -8.80 -9.80
C LYS A 83 5.89 -7.81 -10.50
N HIS A 84 6.01 -6.64 -9.91
CA HIS A 84 6.93 -5.58 -10.32
C HIS A 84 8.03 -5.46 -9.28
N MET A 85 9.27 -5.50 -9.70
CA MET A 85 10.43 -5.26 -8.85
C MET A 85 11.13 -3.99 -9.32
N LEU A 86 11.25 -3.03 -8.43
CA LEU A 86 11.76 -1.70 -8.73
C LEU A 86 12.97 -1.41 -7.87
N GLY A 87 14.08 -1.08 -8.51
CA GLY A 87 15.29 -0.63 -7.84
C GLY A 87 15.11 0.79 -7.32
N LEU A 88 15.51 1.01 -6.07
CA LEU A 88 15.51 2.31 -5.42
C LEU A 88 16.95 2.83 -5.32
N SER A 89 17.12 4.12 -5.53
CA SER A 89 18.40 4.81 -5.36
C SER A 89 18.21 6.05 -4.49
N ASP A 90 19.28 6.76 -4.18
CA ASP A 90 19.21 7.98 -3.40
C ASP A 90 18.31 9.06 -4.03
N ASN A 91 18.15 9.02 -5.35
CA ASN A 91 17.35 9.98 -6.11
C ASN A 91 15.96 9.49 -6.44
N VAL A 92 15.71 8.18 -6.38
CA VAL A 92 14.43 7.57 -6.70
C VAL A 92 13.73 7.12 -5.45
N THR A 93 12.54 7.63 -5.24
CA THR A 93 11.68 7.26 -4.13
C THR A 93 10.27 6.93 -4.63
N TRP A 94 9.41 6.54 -3.74
CA TRP A 94 8.05 6.14 -4.06
C TRP A 94 7.10 6.53 -2.95
N PHE A 95 5.84 6.67 -3.31
CA PHE A 95 4.75 6.71 -2.35
C PHE A 95 3.60 5.80 -2.82
N MET A 96 2.78 5.43 -1.88
CA MET A 96 1.59 4.63 -2.10
C MET A 96 0.39 5.33 -1.47
N GLU A 97 -0.72 5.31 -2.18
CA GLU A 97 -2.00 5.74 -1.61
C GLU A 97 -3.07 4.69 -1.83
N ASP A 98 -3.96 4.57 -0.86
CA ASP A 98 -5.17 3.77 -1.00
C ASP A 98 -6.24 4.61 -1.69
N LEU A 99 -6.78 4.09 -2.80
CA LEU A 99 -7.89 4.71 -3.52
C LEU A 99 -9.20 4.22 -2.91
N SER A 100 -9.47 4.62 -1.67
CA SER A 100 -10.67 4.20 -0.93
C SER A 100 -11.94 4.82 -1.48
N GLY A 101 -13.05 4.08 -1.41
CA GLY A 101 -14.38 4.52 -1.83
C GLY A 101 -14.75 4.17 -3.26
N THR A 102 -13.85 3.57 -4.02
CA THR A 102 -14.14 3.03 -5.34
C THR A 102 -14.29 1.51 -5.23
N ASN A 103 -15.33 0.94 -5.81
CA ASN A 103 -15.43 -0.50 -5.96
C ASN A 103 -14.23 -0.99 -6.76
N ALA A 104 -13.40 -1.82 -6.13
CA ALA A 104 -12.20 -2.32 -6.75
C ALA A 104 -12.54 -3.20 -7.95
N SER A 105 -12.10 -2.81 -9.14
CA SER A 105 -12.27 -3.55 -10.37
C SER A 105 -10.92 -4.03 -10.89
N ILE A 106 -10.87 -5.31 -11.27
CA ILE A 106 -9.69 -5.90 -11.91
C ILE A 106 -9.36 -5.18 -13.24
N ASN A 107 -10.37 -4.62 -13.90
CA ASN A 107 -10.23 -3.94 -15.19
C ASN A 107 -9.53 -2.57 -15.09
N GLN A 108 -9.23 -2.10 -13.88
CA GLN A 108 -8.57 -0.81 -13.65
C GLN A 108 -7.07 -0.94 -13.37
N TYR A 109 -6.47 -2.10 -13.63
CA TYR A 109 -5.02 -2.24 -13.57
C TYR A 109 -4.37 -1.40 -14.66
N ARG A 110 -3.53 -0.46 -14.25
CA ARG A 110 -2.80 0.43 -15.15
C ARG A 110 -1.37 0.61 -14.67
N VAL A 111 -0.45 0.54 -15.60
CA VAL A 111 0.94 0.96 -15.41
C VAL A 111 1.24 2.04 -16.43
N THR A 112 1.58 3.21 -15.93
CA THR A 112 1.98 4.33 -16.78
C THR A 112 3.46 4.61 -16.56
N PHE A 113 4.23 4.53 -17.62
CA PHE A 113 5.63 4.91 -17.64
C PHE A 113 5.79 6.26 -18.33
N LYS A 114 6.38 7.22 -17.64
CA LYS A 114 6.61 8.57 -18.17
C LYS A 114 8.10 8.87 -18.15
N PRO A 115 8.86 8.47 -19.18
CA PRO A 115 10.23 8.91 -19.32
C PRO A 115 10.25 10.40 -19.70
N SER A 116 10.84 11.22 -18.85
CA SER A 116 10.80 12.67 -18.98
C SER A 116 11.64 13.25 -20.13
N VAL A 117 12.45 12.45 -20.83
CA VAL A 117 13.51 13.01 -21.69
C VAL A 117 13.56 12.46 -23.12
N ILE A 118 13.02 11.27 -23.45
CA ILE A 118 13.33 10.65 -24.74
C ILE A 118 12.11 10.12 -25.51
N ILE A 119 10.99 9.83 -24.86
CA ILE A 119 9.82 9.25 -25.54
C ILE A 119 8.54 9.91 -25.00
N PRO A 120 7.75 10.59 -25.85
CA PRO A 120 6.47 11.12 -25.44
C PRO A 120 5.51 9.97 -25.13
N ASP A 121 4.83 10.04 -24.00
CA ASP A 121 3.77 9.17 -23.48
C ASP A 121 3.56 7.84 -24.23
N ILE A 122 4.18 6.76 -23.76
CA ILE A 122 3.86 5.41 -24.20
C ILE A 122 2.77 4.87 -23.29
N ASP A 123 1.53 4.91 -23.76
CA ASP A 123 0.42 4.15 -23.17
C ASP A 123 0.62 2.67 -23.53
N ILE A 124 1.13 1.89 -22.61
CA ILE A 124 1.14 0.42 -22.73
C ILE A 124 -0.19 -0.08 -22.17
N ARG A 125 -1.13 -0.27 -23.06
CA ARG A 125 -2.43 -0.88 -22.74
C ARG A 125 -2.34 -2.41 -22.75
#